data_8b367634e6392e4049671c997010ca73
#
_entry.id   8b367634e6392e4049671c997010ca73
#
_cell.length_a   1.000
_cell.length_b   1.000
_cell.length_c   1.000
_cell.angle_alpha   90.00
_cell.angle_beta   90.00
_cell.angle_gamma   90.00
#
_symmetry.space_group_name_H-M   'P 1'
#
loop_
_entity.id
_entity.type
_entity.pdbx_description
1 polymer ?
#
loop_
_entity_poly.entity_id
_entity_poly.type
_entity_poly.pdbx_seq_one_letter_code
_entity_poly.pdbx_strand_id
1 'polypeptide(L)'
;MARIVQKFGGTSVATLDRIKNVAEIVAESKLKHKDIVVVVSAMAGVTNKFVDCVNSLGANEGHPEYDTVLSSGELVTAGLTAIALENVGIKSRSYASWQVPIFTNNNYGHAIIQNVDPVNLNKDLANGIVPVVCGFQGVSQEGKTTTLGRGGSDLTAVAVSSAIEADLCEIYSDVDGVYTVDPNLYTGAQRIDEICYAEMLEMASQGAKVLQEQSVLYAMEKKVIVRVASSFIKAPGTIISPTAKSKRFCGMAITPALSQVQLSLKEGALKEDIQDLLAKNFIQCDFAENRGKINVMLDKRHASVALTLVRESNLISDARYKFSRKPLSKISVVGSSLNIDFGQNFITELKKYKIDSFIGIVTSHKVNIIVATEQLLEAISVLHKYCGLNK
;
A
#
# COMPACT_ATOMS: atom_id res chain seq x y z
N MET A 1 17.46 -24.81 -6.32
CA MET A 1 17.09 -23.55 -7.02
C MET A 1 15.82 -23.06 -6.39
N ALA A 2 15.72 -21.75 -6.13
CA ALA A 2 14.61 -21.14 -5.42
C ALA A 2 13.31 -21.13 -6.24
N ARG A 3 12.18 -21.11 -5.54
CA ARG A 3 10.83 -20.85 -6.06
C ARG A 3 10.45 -19.41 -5.77
N ILE A 4 10.02 -18.66 -6.76
CA ILE A 4 9.68 -17.25 -6.60
C ILE A 4 8.33 -16.90 -7.22
N VAL A 5 7.72 -15.84 -6.70
CA VAL A 5 6.56 -15.17 -7.32
C VAL A 5 7.01 -13.79 -7.78
N GLN A 6 6.71 -13.43 -9.02
CA GLN A 6 7.01 -12.12 -9.59
C GLN A 6 5.72 -11.40 -9.94
N LYS A 7 5.45 -10.28 -9.28
CA LYS A 7 4.27 -9.46 -9.58
C LYS A 7 4.66 -8.23 -10.39
N PHE A 8 3.91 -7.94 -11.42
CA PHE A 8 4.10 -6.76 -12.27
C PHE A 8 2.89 -5.83 -12.17
N GLY A 9 3.13 -4.58 -11.72
CA GLY A 9 2.12 -3.54 -11.57
C GLY A 9 1.62 -3.00 -12.92
N GLY A 10 0.52 -2.24 -12.91
CA GLY A 10 -0.13 -1.73 -14.11
C GLY A 10 0.80 -0.90 -15.01
N THR A 11 1.71 -0.11 -14.44
CA THR A 11 2.74 0.64 -15.18
C THR A 11 3.75 -0.28 -15.87
N SER A 12 4.07 -1.41 -15.24
CA SER A 12 4.98 -2.42 -15.78
C SER A 12 4.41 -3.17 -16.98
N VAL A 13 3.08 -3.22 -17.11
CA VAL A 13 2.34 -3.90 -18.19
C VAL A 13 1.49 -2.93 -19.02
N ALA A 14 1.77 -1.62 -18.97
CA ALA A 14 0.95 -0.57 -19.55
C ALA A 14 0.78 -0.65 -21.09
N THR A 15 1.75 -1.22 -21.79
CA THR A 15 1.77 -1.36 -23.25
C THR A 15 2.29 -2.74 -23.66
N LEU A 16 2.09 -3.13 -24.91
CA LEU A 16 2.63 -4.38 -25.43
C LEU A 16 4.17 -4.46 -25.31
N ASP A 17 4.87 -3.35 -25.50
CA ASP A 17 6.33 -3.33 -25.34
C ASP A 17 6.75 -3.49 -23.88
N ARG A 18 5.95 -2.97 -22.94
CA ARG A 18 6.17 -3.23 -21.51
C ARG A 18 5.93 -4.70 -21.17
N ILE A 19 4.91 -5.33 -21.76
CA ILE A 19 4.65 -6.77 -21.56
C ILE A 19 5.80 -7.62 -22.13
N LYS A 20 6.38 -7.26 -23.28
CA LYS A 20 7.59 -7.90 -23.81
C LYS A 20 8.77 -7.78 -22.82
N ASN A 21 8.99 -6.57 -22.28
CA ASN A 21 10.02 -6.36 -21.27
C ASN A 21 9.77 -7.21 -19.99
N VAL A 22 8.52 -7.40 -19.57
CA VAL A 22 8.18 -8.33 -18.48
C VAL A 22 8.62 -9.76 -18.84
N ALA A 23 8.36 -10.22 -20.05
CA ALA A 23 8.79 -11.55 -20.49
C ALA A 23 10.32 -11.72 -20.46
N GLU A 24 11.08 -10.67 -20.82
CA GLU A 24 12.55 -10.66 -20.73
C GLU A 24 13.01 -10.74 -19.26
N ILE A 25 12.41 -9.98 -18.34
CA ILE A 25 12.72 -10.04 -16.90
C ILE A 25 12.48 -11.46 -16.35
N VAL A 26 11.35 -12.08 -16.71
CA VAL A 26 11.03 -13.44 -16.30
C VAL A 26 12.03 -14.44 -16.91
N ALA A 27 12.43 -14.26 -18.18
CA ALA A 27 13.43 -15.11 -18.83
C ALA A 27 14.79 -15.03 -18.14
N GLU A 28 15.26 -13.82 -17.79
CA GLU A 28 16.49 -13.65 -16.99
C GLU A 28 16.37 -14.34 -15.61
N SER A 29 15.23 -14.23 -14.98
CA SER A 29 14.96 -14.86 -13.68
C SER A 29 14.93 -16.38 -13.77
N LYS A 30 14.43 -16.95 -14.86
CA LYS A 30 14.37 -18.41 -15.10
C LYS A 30 15.74 -19.06 -15.19
N LEU A 31 16.79 -18.29 -15.52
CA LEU A 31 18.17 -18.78 -15.48
C LEU A 31 18.67 -19.04 -14.06
N LYS A 32 18.09 -18.40 -13.06
CA LYS A 32 18.51 -18.44 -11.65
C LYS A 32 17.56 -19.24 -10.76
N HIS A 33 16.29 -19.28 -11.13
CA HIS A 33 15.22 -19.87 -10.33
C HIS A 33 14.55 -21.02 -11.09
N LYS A 34 14.25 -22.10 -10.37
CA LYS A 34 13.61 -23.27 -10.96
C LYS A 34 12.14 -22.99 -11.27
N ASP A 35 11.42 -22.49 -10.27
CA ASP A 35 9.99 -22.32 -10.29
C ASP A 35 9.65 -20.82 -10.21
N ILE A 36 8.87 -20.33 -11.17
CA ILE A 36 8.42 -18.94 -11.22
C ILE A 36 6.90 -18.93 -11.44
N VAL A 37 6.20 -18.17 -10.61
CA VAL A 37 4.81 -17.76 -10.85
C VAL A 37 4.80 -16.27 -11.12
N VAL A 38 4.09 -15.84 -12.16
CA VAL A 38 3.90 -14.44 -12.50
C VAL A 38 2.51 -14.00 -12.06
N VAL A 39 2.41 -12.83 -11.42
CA VAL A 39 1.13 -12.18 -11.10
C VAL A 39 1.08 -10.84 -11.82
N VAL A 40 0.00 -10.54 -12.52
CA VAL A 40 -0.13 -9.30 -13.29
C VAL A 40 -1.34 -8.47 -12.85
N SER A 41 -1.18 -7.16 -12.88
CA SER A 41 -2.29 -6.19 -12.79
C SER A 41 -2.89 -5.93 -14.17
N ALA A 42 -4.04 -5.28 -14.22
CA ALA A 42 -4.54 -4.67 -15.47
C ALA A 42 -3.54 -3.64 -16.01
N MET A 43 -3.56 -3.39 -17.31
CA MET A 43 -2.79 -2.33 -17.94
C MET A 43 -3.16 -0.96 -17.33
N ALA A 44 -2.17 -0.08 -17.19
CA ALA A 44 -2.37 1.22 -16.53
C ALA A 44 -3.58 1.98 -17.09
N GLY A 45 -4.44 2.47 -16.19
CA GLY A 45 -5.65 3.23 -16.52
C GLY A 45 -6.87 2.40 -16.91
N VAL A 46 -6.73 1.10 -17.20
CA VAL A 46 -7.86 0.24 -17.60
C VAL A 46 -8.90 0.10 -16.49
N THR A 47 -8.46 -0.21 -15.28
CA THR A 47 -9.37 -0.33 -14.11
C THR A 47 -10.15 0.97 -13.86
N ASN A 48 -9.49 2.14 -13.97
CA ASN A 48 -10.18 3.42 -13.80
C ASN A 48 -11.26 3.64 -14.87
N LYS A 49 -10.99 3.28 -16.14
CA LYS A 49 -12.02 3.34 -17.20
C LYS A 49 -13.22 2.45 -16.89
N PHE A 50 -12.98 1.27 -16.34
CA PHE A 50 -14.07 0.36 -15.95
C PHE A 50 -14.88 0.91 -14.78
N VAL A 51 -14.22 1.52 -13.77
CA VAL A 51 -14.90 2.24 -12.70
C VAL A 51 -15.81 3.32 -13.26
N ASP A 52 -15.33 4.14 -14.18
CA ASP A 52 -16.13 5.20 -14.82
C ASP A 52 -17.32 4.62 -15.59
N CYS A 53 -17.15 3.51 -16.31
CA CYS A 53 -18.23 2.81 -17.02
C CYS A 53 -19.32 2.33 -16.06
N VAL A 54 -18.92 1.65 -14.97
CA VAL A 54 -19.88 1.11 -13.99
C VAL A 54 -20.63 2.22 -13.28
N ASN A 55 -19.92 3.28 -12.85
CA ASN A 55 -20.53 4.46 -12.22
C ASN A 55 -21.53 5.15 -13.15
N SER A 56 -21.24 5.20 -14.45
CA SER A 56 -22.16 5.78 -15.47
C SER A 56 -23.44 4.99 -15.63
N LEU A 57 -23.45 3.70 -15.27
CA LEU A 57 -24.63 2.83 -15.24
C LEU A 57 -25.35 2.85 -13.88
N GLY A 58 -24.89 3.68 -12.92
CA GLY A 58 -25.49 3.83 -11.61
C GLY A 58 -25.14 2.75 -10.58
N ALA A 59 -24.18 1.87 -10.89
CA ALA A 59 -23.63 0.91 -9.93
C ALA A 59 -22.33 1.45 -9.30
N ASN A 60 -21.96 0.90 -8.14
CA ASN A 60 -20.77 1.32 -7.38
C ASN A 60 -20.11 0.12 -6.68
N GLU A 61 -19.08 0.36 -5.91
CA GLU A 61 -18.46 -0.63 -5.01
C GLU A 61 -19.54 -1.31 -4.14
N GLY A 62 -19.43 -2.64 -3.99
CA GLY A 62 -20.43 -3.45 -3.30
C GLY A 62 -21.46 -4.12 -4.23
N HIS A 63 -21.57 -3.70 -5.49
CA HIS A 63 -22.38 -4.43 -6.48
C HIS A 63 -21.59 -5.61 -7.07
N PRO A 64 -22.12 -6.85 -7.08
CA PRO A 64 -21.37 -8.02 -7.55
C PRO A 64 -20.83 -7.89 -8.98
N GLU A 65 -21.56 -7.25 -9.86
CA GLU A 65 -21.14 -7.06 -11.27
C GLU A 65 -20.07 -5.96 -11.43
N TYR A 66 -19.90 -5.09 -10.43
CA TYR A 66 -18.76 -4.17 -10.35
C TYR A 66 -17.44 -4.94 -10.37
N ASP A 67 -17.29 -5.95 -9.52
CA ASP A 67 -16.11 -6.79 -9.44
C ASP A 67 -15.88 -7.59 -10.72
N THR A 68 -16.95 -8.09 -11.35
CA THR A 68 -16.89 -8.79 -12.64
C THR A 68 -16.29 -7.90 -13.72
N VAL A 69 -16.74 -6.65 -13.85
CA VAL A 69 -16.23 -5.71 -14.85
C VAL A 69 -14.78 -5.35 -14.58
N LEU A 70 -14.45 -4.96 -13.34
CA LEU A 70 -13.12 -4.49 -12.99
C LEU A 70 -12.05 -5.56 -13.18
N SER A 71 -12.35 -6.81 -12.81
CA SER A 71 -11.40 -7.93 -12.88
C SER A 71 -11.06 -8.36 -14.33
N SER A 72 -11.86 -7.95 -15.32
CA SER A 72 -11.63 -8.32 -16.73
C SER A 72 -10.31 -7.77 -17.30
N GLY A 73 -9.79 -6.67 -16.73
CA GLY A 73 -8.54 -6.07 -17.16
C GLY A 73 -7.32 -6.99 -16.95
N GLU A 74 -7.27 -7.68 -15.83
CA GLU A 74 -6.22 -8.63 -15.49
C GLU A 74 -6.27 -9.88 -16.37
N LEU A 75 -7.47 -10.33 -16.80
CA LEU A 75 -7.61 -11.45 -17.72
C LEU A 75 -6.92 -11.16 -19.06
N VAL A 76 -7.12 -9.98 -19.60
CA VAL A 76 -6.45 -9.55 -20.85
C VAL A 76 -4.94 -9.53 -20.65
N THR A 77 -4.47 -8.91 -19.57
CA THR A 77 -3.02 -8.77 -19.30
C THR A 77 -2.36 -10.13 -19.07
N ALA A 78 -3.01 -11.05 -18.35
CA ALA A 78 -2.46 -12.38 -18.10
C ALA A 78 -2.32 -13.18 -19.39
N GLY A 79 -3.33 -13.14 -20.27
CA GLY A 79 -3.26 -13.79 -21.57
C GLY A 79 -2.14 -13.23 -22.45
N LEU A 80 -2.04 -11.89 -22.55
CA LEU A 80 -0.98 -11.23 -23.34
C LEU A 80 0.42 -11.53 -22.77
N THR A 81 0.57 -11.58 -21.43
CA THR A 81 1.84 -11.91 -20.80
C THR A 81 2.23 -13.36 -21.04
N ALA A 82 1.27 -14.30 -21.01
CA ALA A 82 1.54 -15.71 -21.33
C ALA A 82 2.03 -15.84 -22.78
N ILE A 83 1.39 -15.20 -23.75
CA ILE A 83 1.83 -15.19 -25.16
C ILE A 83 3.25 -14.60 -25.29
N ALA A 84 3.54 -13.50 -24.56
CA ALA A 84 4.87 -12.88 -24.62
C ALA A 84 5.96 -13.80 -24.02
N LEU A 85 5.65 -14.56 -22.97
CA LEU A 85 6.56 -15.56 -22.41
C LEU A 85 6.83 -16.70 -23.42
N GLU A 86 5.83 -17.19 -24.11
CA GLU A 86 6.00 -18.21 -25.14
C GLU A 86 6.88 -17.71 -26.30
N ASN A 87 6.75 -16.44 -26.68
CA ASN A 87 7.58 -15.83 -27.73
C ASN A 87 9.09 -15.77 -27.36
N VAL A 88 9.44 -15.80 -26.06
CA VAL A 88 10.83 -15.89 -25.60
C VAL A 88 11.21 -17.32 -25.18
N GLY A 89 10.43 -18.33 -25.59
CA GLY A 89 10.71 -19.75 -25.39
C GLY A 89 10.35 -20.31 -24.01
N ILE A 90 9.55 -19.58 -23.22
CA ILE A 90 9.10 -20.02 -21.89
C ILE A 90 7.67 -20.58 -22.01
N LYS A 91 7.50 -21.87 -21.72
CA LYS A 91 6.15 -22.46 -21.60
C LYS A 91 5.38 -21.77 -20.50
N SER A 92 4.20 -21.27 -20.80
CA SER A 92 3.38 -20.50 -19.86
C SER A 92 1.90 -20.84 -19.95
N ARG A 93 1.14 -20.46 -18.93
CA ARG A 93 -0.33 -20.59 -18.89
C ARG A 93 -0.93 -19.49 -18.05
N SER A 94 -1.94 -18.79 -18.59
CA SER A 94 -2.70 -17.80 -17.85
C SER A 94 -3.79 -18.42 -16.99
N TYR A 95 -4.05 -17.83 -15.83
CA TYR A 95 -5.03 -18.27 -14.84
C TYR A 95 -5.86 -17.12 -14.31
N ALA A 96 -7.17 -17.23 -14.41
CA ALA A 96 -8.12 -16.44 -13.65
C ALA A 96 -8.23 -16.94 -12.19
N SER A 97 -8.77 -16.13 -11.28
CA SER A 97 -8.85 -16.45 -9.85
C SER A 97 -9.67 -17.71 -9.52
N TRP A 98 -10.61 -18.11 -10.38
CA TRP A 98 -11.39 -19.34 -10.18
C TRP A 98 -10.68 -20.60 -10.69
N GLN A 99 -9.66 -20.45 -11.53
CA GLN A 99 -8.84 -21.56 -12.03
C GLN A 99 -7.68 -21.89 -11.09
N VAL A 100 -7.22 -20.91 -10.33
CA VAL A 100 -6.36 -21.03 -9.16
C VAL A 100 -7.16 -20.42 -8.00
N PRO A 101 -8.05 -21.21 -7.37
CA PRO A 101 -9.06 -20.65 -6.49
C PRO A 101 -8.45 -19.79 -5.37
N ILE A 102 -8.58 -18.47 -5.50
CA ILE A 102 -8.27 -17.49 -4.47
C ILE A 102 -9.60 -17.20 -3.76
N PHE A 103 -9.90 -18.04 -2.76
CA PHE A 103 -11.16 -17.95 -2.03
C PHE A 103 -11.23 -16.69 -1.17
N THR A 104 -12.36 -16.00 -1.26
CA THR A 104 -12.62 -14.76 -0.50
C THR A 104 -13.98 -14.80 0.18
N ASN A 105 -14.22 -13.85 1.07
CA ASN A 105 -15.58 -13.51 1.52
C ASN A 105 -16.36 -12.77 0.41
N ASN A 106 -17.65 -12.45 0.68
CA ASN A 106 -18.55 -11.78 -0.27
C ASN A 106 -18.53 -10.24 -0.11
N ASN A 107 -17.44 -9.66 0.43
CA ASN A 107 -17.33 -8.22 0.54
C ASN A 107 -16.83 -7.62 -0.80
N TYR A 108 -17.75 -7.45 -1.75
CA TYR A 108 -17.43 -6.97 -3.09
C TYR A 108 -16.72 -5.61 -3.06
N GLY A 109 -15.72 -5.43 -3.93
CA GLY A 109 -14.84 -4.26 -3.97
C GLY A 109 -13.68 -4.30 -2.96
N HIS A 110 -13.85 -4.99 -1.83
CA HIS A 110 -12.88 -5.09 -0.73
C HIS A 110 -12.86 -6.48 -0.11
N ALA A 111 -12.83 -7.52 -0.93
CA ALA A 111 -12.86 -8.90 -0.48
C ALA A 111 -11.59 -9.28 0.28
N ILE A 112 -11.76 -10.13 1.29
CA ILE A 112 -10.68 -10.64 2.13
C ILE A 112 -10.35 -12.06 1.70
N ILE A 113 -9.08 -12.34 1.42
CA ILE A 113 -8.59 -13.68 1.07
C ILE A 113 -8.73 -14.59 2.29
N GLN A 114 -9.41 -15.69 2.12
CA GLN A 114 -9.58 -16.74 3.13
C GLN A 114 -8.60 -17.90 2.90
N ASN A 115 -8.40 -18.28 1.65
CA ASN A 115 -7.50 -19.37 1.24
C ASN A 115 -7.08 -19.23 -0.22
N VAL A 116 -5.97 -19.87 -0.59
CA VAL A 116 -5.53 -20.04 -2.00
C VAL A 116 -5.28 -21.52 -2.23
N ASP A 117 -5.88 -22.10 -3.28
CA ASP A 117 -5.62 -23.48 -3.67
C ASP A 117 -4.43 -23.53 -4.67
N PRO A 118 -3.27 -24.08 -4.28
CA PRO A 118 -2.08 -24.09 -5.12
C PRO A 118 -2.00 -25.29 -6.06
N VAL A 119 -2.98 -26.18 -6.11
CA VAL A 119 -2.88 -27.47 -6.83
C VAL A 119 -2.52 -27.28 -8.29
N ASN A 120 -3.21 -26.40 -9.02
CA ASN A 120 -2.93 -26.15 -10.43
C ASN A 120 -1.57 -25.47 -10.65
N LEU A 121 -1.17 -24.55 -9.75
CA LEU A 121 0.14 -23.89 -9.80
C LEU A 121 1.26 -24.92 -9.62
N ASN A 122 1.19 -25.74 -8.59
CA ASN A 122 2.21 -26.76 -8.32
C ASN A 122 2.30 -27.78 -9.44
N LYS A 123 1.18 -28.17 -10.06
CA LYS A 123 1.15 -29.05 -11.23
C LYS A 123 1.90 -28.44 -12.42
N ASP A 124 1.68 -27.18 -12.73
CA ASP A 124 2.35 -26.51 -13.83
C ASP A 124 3.85 -26.32 -13.55
N LEU A 125 4.20 -25.88 -12.34
CA LEU A 125 5.60 -25.75 -11.93
C LEU A 125 6.37 -27.07 -12.05
N ALA A 126 5.74 -28.19 -11.65
CA ALA A 126 6.33 -29.52 -11.80
C ALA A 126 6.58 -29.91 -13.27
N ASN A 127 5.79 -29.36 -14.20
CA ASN A 127 5.92 -29.58 -15.64
C ASN A 127 6.79 -28.50 -16.35
N GLY A 128 7.44 -27.60 -15.59
CA GLY A 128 8.27 -26.53 -16.13
C GLY A 128 7.48 -25.40 -16.82
N ILE A 129 6.19 -25.32 -16.58
CA ILE A 129 5.30 -24.25 -17.10
C ILE A 129 5.31 -23.09 -16.09
N VAL A 130 5.35 -21.87 -16.57
CA VAL A 130 5.23 -20.63 -15.78
C VAL A 130 3.76 -20.22 -15.74
N PRO A 131 3.08 -20.34 -14.56
CA PRO A 131 1.73 -19.81 -14.41
C PRO A 131 1.74 -18.28 -14.42
N VAL A 132 0.79 -17.68 -15.14
CA VAL A 132 0.52 -16.24 -15.14
C VAL A 132 -0.85 -16.01 -14.51
N VAL A 133 -0.88 -15.55 -13.28
CA VAL A 133 -2.09 -15.41 -12.46
C VAL A 133 -2.62 -13.99 -12.56
N CYS A 134 -3.93 -13.85 -12.74
CA CYS A 134 -4.60 -12.57 -12.62
C CYS A 134 -4.53 -12.08 -11.17
N GLY A 135 -3.90 -10.91 -10.95
CA GLY A 135 -3.95 -10.24 -9.65
C GLY A 135 -5.30 -9.60 -9.36
N PHE A 136 -5.44 -8.98 -8.18
CA PHE A 136 -6.59 -8.16 -7.79
C PHE A 136 -7.91 -8.92 -7.58
N GLN A 137 -8.10 -10.10 -8.13
CA GLN A 137 -9.36 -10.84 -8.13
C GLN A 137 -9.33 -12.07 -7.22
N GLY A 138 -10.50 -12.44 -6.71
CA GLY A 138 -10.78 -13.69 -6.01
C GLY A 138 -12.09 -14.32 -6.46
N VAL A 139 -12.49 -15.36 -5.78
CA VAL A 139 -13.76 -16.07 -5.99
C VAL A 139 -14.46 -16.31 -4.67
N SER A 140 -15.73 -15.94 -4.58
CA SER A 140 -16.55 -16.20 -3.40
C SER A 140 -16.95 -17.68 -3.33
N GLN A 141 -17.47 -18.11 -2.19
CA GLN A 141 -18.01 -19.46 -2.01
C GLN A 141 -19.17 -19.79 -2.99
N GLU A 142 -19.87 -18.76 -3.47
CA GLU A 142 -20.95 -18.88 -4.46
C GLU A 142 -20.44 -18.93 -5.91
N GLY A 143 -19.12 -18.90 -6.11
CA GLY A 143 -18.50 -18.88 -7.43
C GLY A 143 -18.53 -17.51 -8.12
N LYS A 144 -18.87 -16.42 -7.42
CA LYS A 144 -18.84 -15.05 -7.95
C LYS A 144 -17.44 -14.49 -7.90
N THR A 145 -17.07 -13.72 -8.92
CA THR A 145 -15.82 -12.97 -8.92
C THR A 145 -15.86 -11.87 -7.86
N THR A 146 -14.79 -11.71 -7.12
CA THR A 146 -14.61 -10.66 -6.11
C THR A 146 -13.33 -9.87 -6.41
N THR A 147 -13.23 -8.65 -5.93
CA THR A 147 -12.01 -7.85 -6.02
C THR A 147 -11.47 -7.46 -4.64
N LEU A 148 -10.14 -7.38 -4.56
CA LEU A 148 -9.40 -7.20 -3.29
C LEU A 148 -9.17 -5.73 -2.92
N GLY A 149 -9.72 -4.80 -3.69
CA GLY A 149 -9.51 -3.38 -3.49
C GLY A 149 -8.11 -2.89 -3.90
N ARG A 150 -7.74 -1.70 -3.47
CA ARG A 150 -6.45 -1.08 -3.83
C ARG A 150 -5.25 -1.94 -3.40
N GLY A 151 -4.28 -2.10 -4.31
CA GLY A 151 -3.11 -2.96 -4.08
C GLY A 151 -3.42 -4.45 -4.09
N GLY A 152 -4.62 -4.83 -4.54
CA GLY A 152 -5.05 -6.22 -4.56
C GLY A 152 -4.12 -7.16 -5.33
N SER A 153 -3.43 -6.69 -6.38
CA SER A 153 -2.45 -7.52 -7.10
C SER A 153 -1.19 -7.81 -6.26
N ASP A 154 -0.75 -6.87 -5.39
CA ASP A 154 0.34 -7.10 -4.44
C ASP A 154 -0.09 -8.15 -3.41
N LEU A 155 -1.32 -8.01 -2.89
CA LEU A 155 -1.91 -8.98 -1.96
C LEU A 155 -2.04 -10.36 -2.60
N THR A 156 -2.50 -10.45 -3.87
CA THR A 156 -2.54 -11.71 -4.62
C THR A 156 -1.16 -12.36 -4.68
N ALA A 157 -0.12 -11.59 -5.02
CA ALA A 157 1.23 -12.13 -5.15
C ALA A 157 1.77 -12.69 -3.82
N VAL A 158 1.55 -11.98 -2.73
CA VAL A 158 1.94 -12.43 -1.39
C VAL A 158 1.15 -13.68 -0.98
N ALA A 159 -0.17 -13.73 -1.25
CA ALA A 159 -1.01 -14.87 -0.93
C ALA A 159 -0.62 -16.12 -1.74
N VAL A 160 -0.37 -15.96 -3.04
CA VAL A 160 0.14 -17.02 -3.91
C VAL A 160 1.52 -17.49 -3.42
N SER A 161 2.41 -16.56 -3.05
CA SER A 161 3.75 -16.90 -2.51
C SER A 161 3.64 -17.78 -1.27
N SER A 162 2.75 -17.42 -0.35
CA SER A 162 2.49 -18.24 0.84
C SER A 162 1.95 -19.62 0.48
N ALA A 163 0.99 -19.70 -0.43
CA ALA A 163 0.31 -20.95 -0.78
C ALA A 163 1.22 -21.97 -1.49
N ILE A 164 2.19 -21.49 -2.29
CA ILE A 164 3.16 -22.36 -2.97
C ILE A 164 4.49 -22.49 -2.21
N GLU A 165 4.59 -21.95 -1.00
CA GLU A 165 5.82 -21.93 -0.19
C GLU A 165 7.01 -21.33 -0.98
N ALA A 166 6.80 -20.15 -1.57
CA ALA A 166 7.85 -19.48 -2.32
C ALA A 166 8.93 -18.91 -1.40
N ASP A 167 10.18 -18.99 -1.84
CA ASP A 167 11.33 -18.43 -1.12
C ASP A 167 11.33 -16.89 -1.14
N LEU A 168 10.72 -16.28 -2.18
CA LEU A 168 10.71 -14.84 -2.38
C LEU A 168 9.49 -14.39 -3.21
N CYS A 169 8.87 -13.30 -2.80
CA CYS A 169 7.88 -12.55 -3.55
C CYS A 169 8.51 -11.25 -4.07
N GLU A 170 8.67 -11.11 -5.37
CA GLU A 170 9.19 -9.90 -5.99
C GLU A 170 8.04 -9.04 -6.53
N ILE A 171 7.92 -7.81 -6.04
CA ILE A 171 6.93 -6.83 -6.50
C ILE A 171 7.64 -5.80 -7.36
N TYR A 172 7.40 -5.89 -8.65
CA TYR A 172 7.92 -4.96 -9.64
C TYR A 172 6.95 -3.78 -9.86
N SER A 173 7.50 -2.58 -9.76
CA SER A 173 6.80 -1.30 -9.86
C SER A 173 7.59 -0.31 -10.73
N ASP A 174 7.15 0.94 -10.75
CA ASP A 174 7.87 2.09 -11.32
C ASP A 174 8.94 2.67 -10.38
N VAL A 175 8.97 2.21 -9.12
CA VAL A 175 10.02 2.57 -8.15
C VAL A 175 10.98 1.42 -7.93
N ASP A 176 12.23 1.72 -7.62
CA ASP A 176 13.32 0.76 -7.47
C ASP A 176 13.56 0.31 -6.02
N GLY A 177 12.61 0.59 -5.13
CA GLY A 177 12.64 0.19 -3.73
C GLY A 177 11.86 1.14 -2.83
N VAL A 178 11.99 0.94 -1.52
CA VAL A 178 11.49 1.81 -0.46
C VAL A 178 12.56 2.84 -0.13
N TYR A 179 12.16 4.10 0.00
CA TYR A 179 13.07 5.21 0.30
C TYR A 179 12.82 5.76 1.70
N THR A 180 13.85 6.37 2.27
CA THR A 180 13.77 7.04 3.58
C THR A 180 12.78 8.19 3.62
N VAL A 181 12.42 8.74 2.46
CA VAL A 181 11.30 9.66 2.20
C VAL A 181 11.03 9.62 0.69
N ASP A 182 9.87 10.11 0.24
CA ASP A 182 9.54 10.16 -1.20
C ASP A 182 10.63 10.95 -1.98
N PRO A 183 11.37 10.33 -2.90
CA PRO A 183 12.45 10.97 -3.65
C PRO A 183 11.96 12.11 -4.57
N ASN A 184 10.67 12.15 -4.90
CA ASN A 184 10.07 13.26 -5.65
C ASN A 184 9.89 14.51 -4.77
N LEU A 185 9.83 14.36 -3.44
CA LEU A 185 9.71 15.46 -2.49
C LEU A 185 11.07 15.92 -1.97
N TYR A 186 12.04 15.02 -1.85
CA TYR A 186 13.34 15.34 -1.28
C TYR A 186 14.48 14.59 -1.98
N THR A 187 15.37 15.35 -2.62
CA THR A 187 16.49 14.78 -3.40
C THR A 187 17.55 14.07 -2.57
N GLY A 188 17.59 14.31 -1.25
CA GLY A 188 18.48 13.60 -0.30
C GLY A 188 17.93 12.26 0.17
N ALA A 189 16.78 11.80 -0.35
CA ALA A 189 16.21 10.51 -0.01
C ALA A 189 17.17 9.37 -0.38
N GLN A 190 17.33 8.41 0.52
CA GLN A 190 18.16 7.22 0.31
C GLN A 190 17.27 5.99 0.19
N ARG A 191 17.63 5.06 -0.72
CA ARG A 191 16.95 3.77 -0.78
C ARG A 191 17.33 2.94 0.45
N ILE A 192 16.33 2.27 1.02
CA ILE A 192 16.47 1.34 2.14
C ILE A 192 16.75 -0.04 1.56
N ASP A 193 17.88 -0.65 1.91
CA ASP A 193 18.21 -1.99 1.39
C ASP A 193 17.35 -3.07 2.06
N GLU A 194 17.12 -2.97 3.38
CA GLU A 194 16.30 -3.89 4.16
C GLU A 194 15.44 -3.13 5.18
N ILE A 195 14.19 -3.57 5.32
CA ILE A 195 13.21 -3.02 6.27
C ILE A 195 12.40 -4.15 6.91
N CYS A 196 12.10 -4.05 8.21
CA CYS A 196 11.22 -5.03 8.85
C CYS A 196 9.74 -4.76 8.53
N TYR A 197 8.89 -5.78 8.71
CA TYR A 197 7.47 -5.65 8.41
C TYR A 197 6.77 -4.54 9.20
N ALA A 198 7.08 -4.38 10.49
CA ALA A 198 6.44 -3.37 11.34
C ALA A 198 6.74 -1.94 10.85
N GLU A 199 7.99 -1.67 10.47
CA GLU A 199 8.40 -0.37 9.92
C GLU A 199 7.78 -0.14 8.52
N MET A 200 7.77 -1.19 7.65
CA MET A 200 7.14 -1.09 6.34
C MET A 200 5.63 -0.86 6.45
N LEU A 201 4.96 -1.54 7.40
CA LEU A 201 3.54 -1.37 7.68
C LEU A 201 3.23 0.07 8.10
N GLU A 202 4.03 0.63 9.02
CA GLU A 202 3.88 2.04 9.41
C GLU A 202 4.14 2.98 8.23
N MET A 203 5.17 2.75 7.42
CA MET A 203 5.42 3.55 6.22
C MET A 203 4.21 3.52 5.27
N ALA A 204 3.67 2.34 4.98
CA ALA A 204 2.53 2.15 4.09
C ALA A 204 1.26 2.83 4.64
N SER A 205 0.98 2.64 5.92
CA SER A 205 -0.20 3.22 6.59
C SER A 205 -0.17 4.75 6.65
N GLN A 206 1.03 5.34 6.72
CA GLN A 206 1.21 6.81 6.76
C GLN A 206 1.31 7.45 5.37
N GLY A 207 1.19 6.68 4.29
CA GLY A 207 1.08 7.21 2.93
C GLY A 207 2.29 7.01 2.02
N ALA A 208 3.26 6.17 2.41
CA ALA A 208 4.28 5.70 1.49
C ALA A 208 3.63 4.79 0.44
N LYS A 209 3.63 5.23 -0.82
CA LYS A 209 2.83 4.61 -1.91
C LYS A 209 3.51 3.39 -2.57
N VAL A 210 4.48 2.77 -1.93
CA VAL A 210 5.27 1.68 -2.52
C VAL A 210 4.52 0.35 -2.44
N LEU A 211 3.98 0.03 -1.26
CA LEU A 211 3.15 -1.15 -1.02
C LEU A 211 1.88 -0.75 -0.29
N GLN A 212 0.82 -1.50 -0.49
CA GLN A 212 -0.41 -1.32 0.27
C GLN A 212 -0.35 -2.03 1.63
N GLU A 213 -0.96 -1.41 2.63
CA GLU A 213 -0.95 -1.88 4.03
C GLU A 213 -1.37 -3.36 4.15
N GLN A 214 -2.46 -3.75 3.47
CA GLN A 214 -2.97 -5.12 3.52
C GLN A 214 -1.98 -6.16 2.98
N SER A 215 -1.21 -5.84 1.94
CA SER A 215 -0.20 -6.76 1.41
C SER A 215 0.99 -6.94 2.36
N VAL A 216 1.40 -5.87 3.06
CA VAL A 216 2.46 -5.93 4.08
C VAL A 216 1.98 -6.71 5.30
N LEU A 217 0.74 -6.49 5.74
CA LEU A 217 0.13 -7.19 6.86
C LEU A 217 0.05 -8.71 6.60
N TYR A 218 -0.41 -9.09 5.41
CA TYR A 218 -0.48 -10.50 4.99
C TYR A 218 0.91 -11.13 4.89
N ALA A 219 1.91 -10.38 4.33
CA ALA A 219 3.30 -10.84 4.27
C ALA A 219 3.89 -11.05 5.67
N MET A 220 3.60 -10.18 6.61
CA MET A 220 4.02 -10.30 8.01
C MET A 220 3.40 -11.54 8.68
N GLU A 221 2.10 -11.73 8.53
CA GLU A 221 1.36 -12.87 9.11
C GLU A 221 1.87 -14.21 8.57
N LYS A 222 2.08 -14.29 7.26
CA LYS A 222 2.54 -15.51 6.56
C LYS A 222 4.05 -15.63 6.47
N LYS A 223 4.82 -14.66 6.98
CA LYS A 223 6.29 -14.59 6.95
C LYS A 223 6.87 -14.67 5.53
N VAL A 224 6.17 -14.13 4.54
CA VAL A 224 6.61 -14.08 3.14
C VAL A 224 7.66 -13.00 2.97
N ILE A 225 8.87 -13.37 2.56
CA ILE A 225 9.91 -12.38 2.22
C ILE A 225 9.50 -11.68 0.93
N VAL A 226 9.47 -10.34 0.96
CA VAL A 226 9.08 -9.52 -0.18
C VAL A 226 10.27 -8.68 -0.64
N ARG A 227 10.50 -8.61 -1.95
CA ARG A 227 11.44 -7.67 -2.57
C ARG A 227 10.67 -6.68 -3.43
N VAL A 228 10.82 -5.39 -3.17
CA VAL A 228 10.34 -4.34 -4.06
C VAL A 228 11.45 -3.97 -5.03
N ALA A 229 11.15 -3.98 -6.32
CA ALA A 229 12.12 -3.68 -7.38
C ALA A 229 11.46 -2.92 -8.55
N SER A 230 12.27 -2.32 -9.41
CA SER A 230 11.78 -1.66 -10.61
C SER A 230 11.74 -2.61 -11.81
N SER A 231 10.68 -2.52 -12.62
CA SER A 231 10.64 -3.14 -13.94
C SER A 231 11.23 -2.24 -15.05
N PHE A 232 11.71 -1.04 -14.69
CA PHE A 232 12.23 -0.05 -15.63
C PHE A 232 13.77 0.06 -15.58
N ILE A 233 14.35 -0.16 -14.41
CA ILE A 233 15.79 -0.09 -14.19
C ILE A 233 16.26 -1.32 -13.39
N LYS A 234 17.48 -1.79 -13.66
CA LYS A 234 18.10 -2.86 -12.89
C LYS A 234 18.68 -2.27 -11.60
N ALA A 235 18.03 -2.53 -10.47
CA ALA A 235 18.44 -2.09 -9.14
C ALA A 235 18.27 -3.25 -8.15
N PRO A 236 19.03 -3.27 -7.03
CA PRO A 236 18.89 -4.33 -6.01
C PRO A 236 17.50 -4.39 -5.39
N GLY A 237 16.80 -3.26 -5.29
CA GLY A 237 15.51 -3.17 -4.62
C GLY A 237 15.62 -3.04 -3.10
N THR A 238 14.48 -3.21 -2.42
CA THR A 238 14.36 -3.25 -0.95
C THR A 238 13.82 -4.61 -0.53
N ILE A 239 14.47 -5.26 0.42
CA ILE A 239 13.99 -6.51 1.04
C ILE A 239 13.16 -6.18 2.28
N ILE A 240 11.98 -6.77 2.35
CA ILE A 240 11.07 -6.71 3.51
C ILE A 240 11.02 -8.11 4.11
N SER A 241 11.51 -8.27 5.33
CA SER A 241 11.66 -9.59 5.93
C SER A 241 11.54 -9.55 7.47
N PRO A 242 11.28 -10.71 8.12
CA PRO A 242 11.27 -10.81 9.58
C PRO A 242 12.68 -10.71 10.19
N THR A 243 13.73 -10.93 9.38
CA THR A 243 15.13 -10.92 9.83
C THR A 243 15.79 -9.55 9.71
N ALA A 244 15.17 -8.60 9.01
CA ALA A 244 15.65 -7.24 8.93
C ALA A 244 15.67 -6.58 10.31
N LYS A 245 16.79 -5.96 10.66
CA LYS A 245 16.94 -5.29 11.96
C LYS A 245 16.16 -3.99 11.98
N SER A 246 15.32 -3.84 13.00
CA SER A 246 14.66 -2.57 13.27
C SER A 246 15.66 -1.45 13.50
N LYS A 247 15.39 -0.29 12.93
CA LYS A 247 16.20 0.92 13.07
C LYS A 247 15.48 1.93 13.96
N ARG A 248 16.25 2.70 14.74
CA ARG A 248 15.66 3.79 15.54
C ARG A 248 14.88 4.77 14.67
N PHE A 249 15.44 5.13 13.51
CA PHE A 249 14.78 5.89 12.47
C PHE A 249 14.97 5.12 11.16
N CYS A 250 13.88 4.75 10.54
CA CYS A 250 13.86 4.00 9.29
C CYS A 250 13.60 4.91 8.10
N GLY A 251 12.63 5.82 8.25
CA GLY A 251 12.23 6.73 7.18
C GLY A 251 11.12 7.67 7.60
N MET A 252 10.56 8.36 6.61
CA MET A 252 9.48 9.33 6.76
C MET A 252 8.41 9.10 5.71
N ALA A 253 7.16 9.00 6.14
CA ALA A 253 6.01 9.04 5.25
C ALA A 253 5.36 10.43 5.30
N ILE A 254 4.88 10.91 4.15
CA ILE A 254 4.37 12.28 4.02
C ILE A 254 2.90 12.23 3.61
N THR A 255 2.05 12.92 4.37
CA THR A 255 0.65 13.17 3.99
C THR A 255 0.50 14.67 3.72
N PRO A 256 0.50 15.11 2.47
CA PRO A 256 0.35 16.51 2.13
C PRO A 256 -1.10 16.97 2.27
N ALA A 257 -1.32 18.26 2.57
CA ALA A 257 -2.62 18.93 2.53
C ALA A 257 -3.72 18.21 3.34
N LEU A 258 -3.53 18.08 4.65
CA LEU A 258 -4.50 17.48 5.56
C LEU A 258 -5.83 18.26 5.54
N SER A 259 -6.92 17.53 5.50
CA SER A 259 -8.24 18.07 5.84
C SER A 259 -8.38 18.19 7.36
N GLN A 260 -9.10 19.23 7.80
CA GLN A 260 -9.38 19.47 9.20
C GLN A 260 -10.89 19.44 9.43
N VAL A 261 -11.33 18.61 10.38
CA VAL A 261 -12.70 18.59 10.88
C VAL A 261 -12.66 19.08 12.32
N GLN A 262 -13.36 20.17 12.60
CA GLN A 262 -13.49 20.71 13.95
C GLN A 262 -14.72 20.12 14.62
N LEU A 263 -14.55 19.57 15.81
CA LEU A 263 -15.58 18.91 16.60
C LEU A 263 -15.78 19.62 17.93
N SER A 264 -17.02 19.62 18.41
CA SER A 264 -17.36 19.89 19.80
C SER A 264 -17.97 18.62 20.38
N LEU A 265 -17.36 18.05 21.42
CA LEU A 265 -17.88 16.85 22.08
C LEU A 265 -19.15 17.17 22.89
N LYS A 266 -20.00 16.19 23.07
CA LYS A 266 -21.05 16.21 24.08
C LYS A 266 -20.45 15.96 25.47
N GLU A 267 -21.20 16.32 26.51
CA GLU A 267 -20.84 16.03 27.88
C GLU A 267 -20.69 14.51 28.09
N GLY A 268 -19.55 14.10 28.67
CA GLY A 268 -19.21 12.70 28.91
C GLY A 268 -18.53 11.96 27.73
N ALA A 269 -18.49 12.53 26.52
CA ALA A 269 -17.77 11.95 25.41
C ALA A 269 -16.28 12.31 25.45
N LEU A 270 -15.41 11.37 25.11
CA LEU A 270 -13.97 11.52 25.10
C LEU A 270 -13.42 11.60 23.67
N LYS A 271 -12.24 12.18 23.53
CA LYS A 271 -11.51 12.21 22.23
C LYS A 271 -11.19 10.79 21.74
N GLU A 272 -10.89 9.89 22.65
CA GLU A 272 -10.62 8.49 22.44
C GLU A 272 -11.78 7.76 21.78
N ASP A 273 -13.05 8.11 22.12
CA ASP A 273 -14.23 7.54 21.49
C ASP A 273 -14.33 7.88 20.00
N ILE A 274 -13.95 9.12 19.64
CA ILE A 274 -13.85 9.54 18.23
C ILE A 274 -12.71 8.82 17.52
N GLN A 275 -11.59 8.65 18.18
CA GLN A 275 -10.44 7.93 17.63
C GLN A 275 -10.81 6.47 17.33
N ASP A 276 -11.47 5.80 18.26
CA ASP A 276 -11.91 4.42 18.11
C ASP A 276 -12.97 4.27 17.00
N LEU A 277 -13.92 5.22 16.92
CA LEU A 277 -14.93 5.26 15.86
C LEU A 277 -14.27 5.33 14.47
N LEU A 278 -13.31 6.24 14.31
CA LEU A 278 -12.61 6.42 13.02
C LEU A 278 -11.68 5.24 12.72
N ALA A 279 -10.97 4.72 13.71
CA ALA A 279 -10.09 3.56 13.55
C ALA A 279 -10.86 2.30 13.14
N LYS A 280 -12.05 2.04 13.71
CA LYS A 280 -12.94 0.93 13.30
C LYS A 280 -13.36 1.03 11.83
N ASN A 281 -13.37 2.22 11.27
CA ASN A 281 -13.65 2.48 9.85
C ASN A 281 -12.38 2.68 9.01
N PHE A 282 -11.22 2.24 9.49
CA PHE A 282 -9.91 2.34 8.82
C PHE A 282 -9.50 3.77 8.46
N ILE A 283 -9.97 4.78 9.22
CA ILE A 283 -9.63 6.18 9.03
C ILE A 283 -8.57 6.58 10.06
N GLN A 284 -7.36 6.78 9.61
CA GLN A 284 -6.28 7.33 10.44
C GLN A 284 -6.38 8.84 10.53
N CYS A 285 -6.24 9.38 11.75
CA CYS A 285 -6.33 10.81 12.00
C CYS A 285 -5.44 11.24 13.14
N ASP A 286 -4.99 12.48 13.11
CA ASP A 286 -4.29 13.15 14.20
C ASP A 286 -5.22 14.14 14.88
N PHE A 287 -4.97 14.46 16.14
CA PHE A 287 -5.82 15.34 16.94
C PHE A 287 -5.04 16.52 17.47
N ALA A 288 -5.65 17.70 17.45
CA ALA A 288 -5.19 18.86 18.17
C ALA A 288 -6.38 19.51 18.92
N GLU A 289 -6.17 19.81 20.18
CA GLU A 289 -7.16 20.50 21.00
C GLU A 289 -6.84 22.00 21.08
N ASN A 290 -7.87 22.82 20.88
CA ASN A 290 -7.75 24.25 21.03
C ASN A 290 -9.07 24.84 21.54
N ARG A 291 -9.03 25.51 22.70
CA ARG A 291 -10.15 26.22 23.36
C ARG A 291 -11.40 25.32 23.49
N GLY A 292 -11.21 24.07 23.98
CA GLY A 292 -12.31 23.12 24.18
C GLY A 292 -12.91 22.55 22.90
N LYS A 293 -12.27 22.75 21.75
CA LYS A 293 -12.63 22.14 20.47
C LYS A 293 -11.54 21.20 20.00
N ILE A 294 -11.96 20.07 19.47
CA ILE A 294 -11.05 19.08 18.88
C ILE A 294 -10.95 19.33 17.37
N ASN A 295 -9.74 19.46 16.87
CA ASN A 295 -9.48 19.43 15.44
C ASN A 295 -8.95 18.05 15.08
N VAL A 296 -9.70 17.34 14.24
CA VAL A 296 -9.29 16.06 13.64
C VAL A 296 -8.63 16.37 12.32
N MET A 297 -7.41 15.94 12.16
CA MET A 297 -6.60 16.12 10.95
C MET A 297 -6.42 14.76 10.28
N LEU A 298 -6.80 14.67 9.02
CA LEU A 298 -6.81 13.42 8.28
C LEU A 298 -6.59 13.67 6.78
N ASP A 299 -6.27 12.59 6.06
CA ASP A 299 -6.18 12.64 4.61
C ASP A 299 -7.52 13.11 4.01
N LYS A 300 -7.46 14.04 3.07
CA LYS A 300 -8.65 14.63 2.43
C LYS A 300 -9.58 13.60 1.80
N ARG A 301 -9.05 12.44 1.39
CA ARG A 301 -9.84 11.34 0.81
C ARG A 301 -10.88 10.79 1.78
N HIS A 302 -10.60 10.82 3.07
CA HIS A 302 -11.45 10.29 4.13
C HIS A 302 -12.31 11.36 4.82
N ALA A 303 -12.12 12.63 4.49
CA ALA A 303 -12.69 13.73 5.26
C ALA A 303 -14.23 13.77 5.23
N SER A 304 -14.86 13.46 4.09
CA SER A 304 -16.33 13.40 3.97
C SER A 304 -16.90 12.23 4.77
N VAL A 305 -16.31 11.05 4.64
CA VAL A 305 -16.73 9.85 5.37
C VAL A 305 -16.57 10.05 6.87
N ALA A 306 -15.42 10.57 7.31
CA ALA A 306 -15.17 10.87 8.72
C ALA A 306 -16.20 11.86 9.27
N LEU A 307 -16.52 12.92 8.53
CA LEU A 307 -17.51 13.90 8.96
C LEU A 307 -18.92 13.28 9.10
N THR A 308 -19.30 12.41 8.17
CA THR A 308 -20.58 11.69 8.24
C THR A 308 -20.62 10.76 9.46
N LEU A 309 -19.64 9.90 9.63
CA LEU A 309 -19.54 8.96 10.76
C LEU A 309 -19.61 9.67 12.11
N VAL A 310 -18.87 10.77 12.24
CA VAL A 310 -18.84 11.53 13.49
C VAL A 310 -20.17 12.25 13.73
N ARG A 311 -20.87 12.75 12.71
CA ARG A 311 -22.20 13.37 12.84
C ARG A 311 -23.30 12.38 13.20
N GLU A 312 -23.24 11.18 12.67
CA GLU A 312 -24.18 10.10 12.98
C GLU A 312 -23.92 9.48 14.35
N SER A 313 -22.72 9.69 14.92
CA SER A 313 -22.43 9.27 16.29
C SER A 313 -23.13 10.17 17.31
N ASN A 314 -23.51 9.61 18.45
CA ASN A 314 -24.05 10.41 19.56
C ASN A 314 -22.97 11.14 20.38
N LEU A 315 -21.72 11.17 19.91
CA LEU A 315 -20.54 11.64 20.64
C LEU A 315 -20.32 13.15 20.55
N ILE A 316 -20.93 13.81 19.55
CA ILE A 316 -20.66 15.23 19.28
C ILE A 316 -21.91 16.09 19.35
N SER A 317 -21.69 17.36 19.69
CA SER A 317 -22.71 18.41 19.62
C SER A 317 -22.62 19.24 18.32
N ASP A 318 -21.43 19.35 17.72
CA ASP A 318 -21.19 20.04 16.45
C ASP A 318 -19.98 19.43 15.72
N ALA A 319 -20.07 19.34 14.39
CA ALA A 319 -18.97 18.96 13.51
C ALA A 319 -19.00 19.77 12.22
N ARG A 320 -17.88 20.36 11.85
CA ARG A 320 -17.75 21.13 10.62
C ARG A 320 -16.35 21.05 10.03
N TYR A 321 -16.23 21.21 8.72
CA TYR A 321 -14.95 21.44 8.10
C TYR A 321 -14.33 22.75 8.60
N LYS A 322 -13.06 22.69 8.97
CA LYS A 322 -12.27 23.86 9.26
C LYS A 322 -11.41 24.21 8.06
N PHE A 323 -11.76 25.27 7.38
CA PHE A 323 -10.90 25.82 6.34
C PHE A 323 -9.78 26.60 7.00
N SER A 324 -8.56 26.07 6.93
CA SER A 324 -7.38 26.81 7.37
C SER A 324 -6.88 27.71 6.25
N ARG A 325 -6.51 28.96 6.58
CA ARG A 325 -5.78 29.83 5.64
C ARG A 325 -4.39 29.30 5.35
N LYS A 326 -3.83 28.46 6.22
CA LYS A 326 -2.57 27.77 6.07
C LYS A 326 -2.86 26.27 6.06
N PRO A 327 -2.82 25.60 4.90
CA PRO A 327 -2.97 24.17 4.84
C PRO A 327 -1.84 23.48 5.62
N LEU A 328 -2.18 22.38 6.28
CA LEU A 328 -1.26 21.59 7.09
C LEU A 328 -0.86 20.33 6.35
N SER A 329 0.35 19.88 6.61
CA SER A 329 0.88 18.58 6.14
C SER A 329 1.45 17.80 7.32
N LYS A 330 1.50 16.49 7.17
CA LYS A 330 2.02 15.58 8.17
C LYS A 330 3.30 14.93 7.70
N ILE A 331 4.30 14.90 8.58
CA ILE A 331 5.53 14.12 8.47
C ILE A 331 5.44 13.03 9.54
N SER A 332 5.34 11.79 9.14
CA SER A 332 5.38 10.64 10.03
C SER A 332 6.79 10.08 10.04
N VAL A 333 7.56 10.36 11.08
CA VAL A 333 8.88 9.75 11.29
C VAL A 333 8.68 8.34 11.79
N VAL A 334 9.14 7.35 11.04
CA VAL A 334 8.98 5.92 11.31
C VAL A 334 10.28 5.31 11.82
N GLY A 335 10.17 4.41 12.77
CA GLY A 335 11.30 3.68 13.35
C GLY A 335 10.88 2.76 14.48
N SER A 336 11.79 2.45 15.39
CA SER A 336 11.53 1.58 16.53
C SER A 336 11.87 2.25 17.86
N SER A 337 11.13 1.89 18.92
CA SER A 337 11.31 2.43 20.28
C SER A 337 11.17 3.95 20.35
N LEU A 338 10.28 4.51 19.56
CA LEU A 338 9.96 5.93 19.57
C LEU A 338 9.02 6.28 20.75
N ASN A 339 9.05 7.52 21.17
CA ASN A 339 8.20 8.06 22.26
C ASN A 339 7.99 9.55 22.11
N ILE A 340 7.30 10.17 23.08
CA ILE A 340 6.98 11.59 23.08
C ILE A 340 8.22 12.48 23.15
N ASP A 341 9.31 12.04 23.78
CA ASP A 341 10.56 12.83 23.90
C ASP A 341 11.19 13.07 22.54
N PHE A 342 11.11 12.07 21.62
CA PHE A 342 11.54 12.28 20.24
C PHE A 342 10.69 13.33 19.54
N GLY A 343 9.37 13.34 19.77
CA GLY A 343 8.50 14.40 19.24
C GLY A 343 8.90 15.79 19.74
N GLN A 344 9.19 15.93 21.02
CA GLN A 344 9.67 17.20 21.61
C GLN A 344 11.03 17.63 21.04
N ASN A 345 11.94 16.68 20.83
CA ASN A 345 13.23 16.93 20.21
C ASN A 345 13.06 17.40 18.75
N PHE A 346 12.16 16.78 17.98
CA PHE A 346 11.85 17.18 16.59
C PHE A 346 11.30 18.63 16.55
N ILE A 347 10.36 18.96 17.44
CA ILE A 347 9.84 20.34 17.54
C ILE A 347 10.96 21.33 17.90
N THR A 348 11.83 20.96 18.84
CA THR A 348 12.96 21.80 19.24
C THR A 348 13.93 22.02 18.09
N GLU A 349 14.22 20.99 17.31
CA GLU A 349 15.07 21.09 16.14
C GLU A 349 14.46 22.00 15.05
N LEU A 350 13.18 21.77 14.72
CA LEU A 350 12.45 22.56 13.72
C LEU A 350 12.37 24.07 14.10
N LYS A 351 12.21 24.37 15.40
CA LYS A 351 12.20 25.77 15.89
C LYS A 351 13.50 26.54 15.60
N LYS A 352 14.66 25.87 15.56
CA LYS A 352 15.92 26.51 15.19
C LYS A 352 15.89 27.12 13.79
N TYR A 353 15.06 26.54 12.91
CA TYR A 353 14.83 26.96 11.53
C TYR A 353 13.55 27.78 11.37
N LYS A 354 12.93 28.23 12.47
CA LYS A 354 11.67 29.00 12.48
C LYS A 354 10.50 28.28 11.82
N ILE A 355 10.48 26.96 11.90
CA ILE A 355 9.39 26.11 11.38
C ILE A 355 8.40 25.87 12.50
N ASP A 356 7.18 26.41 12.34
CA ASP A 356 6.08 26.17 13.26
C ASP A 356 5.54 24.75 13.09
N SER A 357 5.54 24.00 14.20
CA SER A 357 5.15 22.60 14.17
C SER A 357 4.54 22.16 15.51
N PHE A 358 3.78 21.09 15.47
CA PHE A 358 3.27 20.43 16.68
C PHE A 358 3.24 18.91 16.52
N ILE A 359 3.19 18.20 17.65
CA ILE A 359 3.18 16.74 17.71
C ILE A 359 1.75 16.27 17.48
N GLY A 360 1.58 15.31 16.56
CA GLY A 360 0.38 14.52 16.38
C GLY A 360 0.42 13.23 17.19
N ILE A 361 -0.02 12.12 16.61
CA ILE A 361 0.04 10.80 17.26
C ILE A 361 1.49 10.34 17.41
N VAL A 362 1.77 9.77 18.58
CA VAL A 362 3.05 9.12 18.90
C VAL A 362 2.78 7.68 19.32
N THR A 363 3.52 6.74 18.73
CA THR A 363 3.55 5.33 19.11
C THR A 363 5.00 4.87 19.23
N SER A 364 5.21 3.62 19.61
CA SER A 364 6.56 3.03 19.63
C SER A 364 7.21 2.91 18.23
N HIS A 365 6.42 3.07 17.14
CA HIS A 365 6.91 2.92 15.77
C HIS A 365 6.82 4.20 14.93
N LYS A 366 6.15 5.24 15.41
CA LYS A 366 6.07 6.52 14.70
C LYS A 366 5.93 7.72 15.62
N VAL A 367 6.35 8.86 15.09
CA VAL A 367 6.05 10.20 15.62
C VAL A 367 5.52 11.05 14.48
N ASN A 368 4.29 11.51 14.61
CA ASN A 368 3.68 12.42 13.65
C ASN A 368 4.01 13.87 14.00
N ILE A 369 4.55 14.59 13.05
CA ILE A 369 4.82 16.03 13.14
C ILE A 369 3.96 16.76 12.12
N ILE A 370 3.18 17.71 12.58
CA ILE A 370 2.30 18.53 11.73
C ILE A 370 2.98 19.88 11.51
N VAL A 371 3.06 20.29 10.25
CA VAL A 371 3.69 21.55 9.83
C VAL A 371 2.79 22.31 8.83
N ALA A 372 3.01 23.58 8.65
CA ALA A 372 2.41 24.33 7.54
C ALA A 372 2.93 23.75 6.21
N THR A 373 2.03 23.55 5.24
CA THR A 373 2.40 22.93 3.94
C THR A 373 3.48 23.74 3.21
N GLU A 374 3.49 25.06 3.38
CA GLU A 374 4.51 25.95 2.82
C GLU A 374 5.93 25.68 3.35
N GLN A 375 6.05 25.09 4.56
CA GLN A 375 7.33 24.77 5.22
C GLN A 375 7.68 23.27 5.14
N LEU A 376 6.87 22.46 4.45
CA LEU A 376 6.99 21.02 4.43
C LEU A 376 8.37 20.52 3.95
N LEU A 377 8.85 21.04 2.84
CA LEU A 377 10.13 20.59 2.25
C LEU A 377 11.33 20.92 3.13
N GLU A 378 11.31 22.11 3.75
CA GLU A 378 12.34 22.49 4.69
C GLU A 378 12.30 21.62 5.95
N ALA A 379 11.10 21.35 6.49
CA ALA A 379 10.92 20.48 7.63
C ALA A 379 11.41 19.04 7.35
N ILE A 380 11.12 18.49 6.16
CA ILE A 380 11.65 17.20 5.73
C ILE A 380 13.18 17.21 5.76
N SER A 381 13.81 18.20 5.16
CA SER A 381 15.27 18.32 5.10
C SER A 381 15.90 18.33 6.49
N VAL A 382 15.35 19.14 7.40
CA VAL A 382 15.82 19.26 8.80
C VAL A 382 15.69 17.93 9.54
N LEU A 383 14.50 17.33 9.52
CA LEU A 383 14.23 16.08 10.24
C LEU A 383 15.01 14.91 9.65
N HIS A 384 15.13 14.81 8.32
CA HIS A 384 15.88 13.77 7.64
C HIS A 384 17.36 13.78 8.04
N LYS A 385 17.96 14.96 8.11
CA LYS A 385 19.32 15.16 8.60
C LYS A 385 19.44 14.83 10.09
N TYR A 386 18.50 15.32 10.91
CA TYR A 386 18.49 15.05 12.36
C TYR A 386 18.40 13.55 12.67
N CYS A 387 17.58 12.83 11.95
CA CYS A 387 17.43 11.37 12.09
C CYS A 387 18.60 10.57 11.49
N GLY A 388 19.58 11.20 10.84
CA GLY A 388 20.73 10.55 10.24
C GLY A 388 20.37 9.67 9.04
N LEU A 389 19.31 9.99 8.32
CA LEU A 389 18.80 9.24 7.17
C LEU A 389 19.55 9.53 5.86
N ASN A 390 20.56 10.39 5.90
CA ASN A 390 21.43 10.78 4.77
C ASN A 390 22.63 9.84 4.55
N LYS A 391 22.74 8.75 5.35
CA LYS A 391 23.93 7.88 5.37
C LYS A 391 23.71 6.62 4.57
#